data_e553a4489fdaf087cd96df9c2b86a5ae
#
_entry.id   e553a4489fdaf087cd96df9c2b86a5ae
#
_cell.length_a   1.000
_cell.length_b   1.000
_cell.length_c   1.000
_cell.angle_alpha   90.00
_cell.angle_beta   90.00
_cell.angle_gamma   90.00
#
_symmetry.space_group_name_H-M   'P 1'
#
loop_
_entity.id
_entity.type
_entity.pdbx_description
1 polymer ?
#
loop_
_entity_poly.entity_id
_entity_poly.type
_entity_poly.pdbx_seq_one_letter_code
_entity_poly.pdbx_strand_id
1 'polypeptide(L)'
;MVTKTRSVRSRPWRSASALPVRKTRAWQAERDTAARRVPLAQPTPAVPWGDYRPTAFAGEVVPFGVTSFREGHDRIGVQLRLFSPSGDESLHRLEPLEDGFDRWRTEVALLEQGIWRFRFESFGDDFATWEHAASLKIAAGVDVPLMREMGARLFEQAGAERGRPAAERRALADAAASLRDTEVDDAGALSIVEDPAIAQYFHERPVMSLVTIGDDLELLVERERAGVGAWYEFFPRSEGARRLKDGTIKSGTFRTAVKRLPAVADMGFDVLYLPPIHPIGTLNRKGPNNTLDAGHGDPGSPWAIGSAAGGHDTVHPDLGTLADFRSFVRKARDAGIEIALDLALQAAPDHPWVAAHPEWFTTLPDGSIAYAENPPKKYQDIYPVNFDNDPAGVRAEVLRVVRHWIAQGVRIFRVDNP
;
A
#
# COMPACT_ATOMS: atom_id res chain seq x y z
N MET A 1 -26.99 -8.98 37.84
CA MET A 1 -26.28 -7.70 37.63
C MET A 1 -25.46 -7.85 36.35
N VAL A 2 -25.98 -7.39 35.23
CA VAL A 2 -25.32 -7.51 33.91
C VAL A 2 -24.63 -6.18 33.67
N THR A 3 -23.30 -6.18 33.68
CA THR A 3 -22.46 -5.03 33.38
C THR A 3 -22.53 -4.74 31.90
N LYS A 4 -23.14 -3.61 31.53
CA LYS A 4 -23.14 -3.06 30.16
C LYS A 4 -21.73 -2.60 29.81
N THR A 5 -21.06 -3.32 28.93
CA THR A 5 -19.87 -2.86 28.23
C THR A 5 -20.22 -1.66 27.33
N ARG A 6 -19.64 -0.50 27.65
CA ARG A 6 -19.70 0.69 26.79
C ARG A 6 -18.93 0.40 25.51
N SER A 7 -19.62 0.37 24.38
CA SER A 7 -18.98 0.38 23.08
C SER A 7 -18.25 1.71 22.91
N VAL A 8 -16.94 1.66 22.81
CA VAL A 8 -16.12 2.80 22.36
C VAL A 8 -16.44 2.99 20.89
N ARG A 9 -17.28 3.98 20.56
CA ARG A 9 -17.45 4.42 19.19
C ARG A 9 -16.12 5.02 18.74
N SER A 10 -15.42 4.32 17.86
CA SER A 10 -14.29 4.89 17.11
C SER A 10 -14.79 6.14 16.40
N ARG A 11 -14.17 7.29 16.65
CA ARG A 11 -14.40 8.50 15.85
C ARG A 11 -13.98 8.18 14.43
N PRO A 12 -14.79 8.51 13.40
CA PRO A 12 -14.34 8.35 12.03
C PRO A 12 -13.08 9.22 11.84
N TRP A 13 -12.01 8.61 11.38
CA TRP A 13 -10.77 9.29 11.01
C TRP A 13 -11.10 10.36 9.96
N ARG A 14 -10.75 11.61 10.23
CA ARG A 14 -10.85 12.68 9.25
C ARG A 14 -9.50 12.80 8.57
N SER A 15 -9.46 12.67 7.25
CA SER A 15 -8.28 13.03 6.46
C SER A 15 -7.89 14.48 6.74
N ALA A 16 -6.59 14.76 6.82
CA ALA A 16 -6.09 16.12 6.90
C ALA A 16 -6.55 16.91 5.66
N SER A 17 -7.09 18.10 5.88
CA SER A 17 -7.52 18.97 4.78
C SER A 17 -6.33 19.40 3.95
N ALA A 18 -6.45 19.33 2.62
CA ALA A 18 -5.42 19.83 1.72
C ALA A 18 -5.32 21.36 1.81
N LEU A 19 -4.09 21.86 1.84
CA LEU A 19 -3.82 23.29 1.82
C LEU A 19 -3.84 23.84 0.39
N PRO A 20 -4.08 25.16 0.20
CA PRO A 20 -4.03 25.77 -1.13
C PRO A 20 -2.62 25.62 -1.75
N VAL A 21 -2.56 25.09 -2.95
CA VAL A 21 -1.31 24.86 -3.68
C VAL A 21 -0.73 26.18 -4.20
N ARG A 22 0.53 26.43 -3.89
CA ARG A 22 1.27 27.60 -4.30
C ARG A 22 2.10 27.29 -5.55
N LYS A 23 1.72 27.78 -6.71
CA LYS A 23 2.54 27.69 -7.93
C LYS A 23 3.62 28.78 -7.90
N THR A 24 4.83 28.47 -7.46
CA THR A 24 5.96 29.39 -7.54
C THR A 24 7.20 28.75 -8.15
N ARG A 25 7.71 29.40 -9.23
CA ARG A 25 8.98 29.04 -9.90
C ARG A 25 10.25 29.27 -9.06
N ALA A 26 10.16 30.00 -7.96
CA ALA A 26 11.30 30.38 -7.14
C ALA A 26 11.97 29.20 -6.38
N TRP A 27 11.27 28.13 -6.21
CA TRP A 27 11.70 26.97 -5.40
C TRP A 27 12.71 26.05 -6.07
N GLN A 28 12.88 26.14 -7.40
CA GLN A 28 13.84 25.30 -8.12
C GLN A 28 15.28 25.81 -8.03
N ALA A 29 15.48 27.11 -7.80
CA ALA A 29 16.81 27.71 -7.77
C ALA A 29 17.56 27.50 -6.46
N GLU A 30 16.86 27.26 -5.34
CA GLU A 30 17.49 27.04 -4.03
C GLU A 30 17.95 25.60 -3.77
N ARG A 31 17.59 24.69 -4.66
CA ARG A 31 17.93 23.25 -4.56
C ARG A 31 19.44 22.98 -4.57
N ASP A 32 20.24 23.83 -5.22
CA ASP A 32 21.59 23.46 -5.64
C ASP A 32 22.73 24.03 -4.78
N THR A 33 22.50 24.93 -3.82
CA THR A 33 23.61 25.72 -3.27
C THR A 33 23.73 25.78 -1.76
N ALA A 34 22.78 25.35 -0.96
CA ALA A 34 22.83 25.52 0.50
C ALA A 34 22.97 24.19 1.24
N ALA A 35 23.78 24.15 2.27
CA ALA A 35 23.71 23.12 3.29
C ALA A 35 22.27 23.04 3.80
N ARG A 36 21.68 21.84 3.76
CA ARG A 36 20.29 21.59 4.22
C ARG A 36 20.23 21.85 5.74
N ARG A 37 19.81 23.06 6.11
CA ARG A 37 19.76 23.48 7.52
C ARG A 37 18.57 22.91 8.28
N VAL A 38 17.54 22.48 7.56
CA VAL A 38 16.39 21.75 8.09
C VAL A 38 16.32 20.42 7.32
N PRO A 39 17.09 19.40 7.74
CA PRO A 39 17.19 18.15 6.99
C PRO A 39 15.91 17.34 7.02
N LEU A 40 15.73 16.51 5.99
CA LEU A 40 14.66 15.52 5.88
C LEU A 40 15.29 14.13 5.87
N ALA A 41 14.88 13.27 6.80
CA ALA A 41 15.39 11.92 6.95
C ALA A 41 14.23 10.93 7.18
N GLN A 42 14.46 9.66 6.84
CA GLN A 42 13.52 8.55 7.08
C GLN A 42 12.08 8.83 6.57
N PRO A 43 11.92 9.23 5.30
CA PRO A 43 10.58 9.46 4.75
C PRO A 43 9.77 8.15 4.74
N THR A 44 8.47 8.26 5.04
CA THR A 44 7.50 7.15 4.98
C THR A 44 6.22 7.60 4.27
N PRO A 45 5.57 6.71 3.48
CA PRO A 45 5.95 5.34 3.18
C PRO A 45 7.14 5.28 2.21
N ALA A 46 8.10 4.39 2.47
CA ALA A 46 9.23 4.16 1.59
C ALA A 46 9.70 2.70 1.71
N VAL A 47 10.16 2.14 0.59
CA VAL A 47 10.84 0.84 0.59
C VAL A 47 12.32 1.11 0.38
N PRO A 48 13.20 0.78 1.34
CA PRO A 48 14.58 1.23 1.31
C PRO A 48 15.45 0.54 0.27
N TRP A 49 14.97 -0.56 -0.34
CA TRP A 49 15.80 -1.40 -1.23
C TRP A 49 15.02 -1.88 -2.46
N GLY A 50 15.71 -1.86 -3.61
CA GLY A 50 15.22 -2.40 -4.88
C GLY A 50 14.28 -1.48 -5.65
N ASP A 51 13.73 -2.03 -6.71
CA ASP A 51 12.83 -1.33 -7.63
C ASP A 51 11.35 -1.37 -7.17
N TYR A 52 11.13 -1.68 -5.89
CA TYR A 52 9.79 -1.83 -5.35
C TYR A 52 9.26 -0.51 -4.78
N ARG A 53 7.99 -0.26 -5.03
CA ARG A 53 7.26 0.87 -4.44
C ARG A 53 6.49 0.41 -3.22
N PRO A 54 6.33 1.25 -2.20
CA PRO A 54 5.32 1.02 -1.18
C PRO A 54 3.94 0.97 -1.86
N THR A 55 3.03 0.21 -1.28
CA THR A 55 1.68 0.03 -1.80
C THR A 55 0.62 0.48 -0.80
N ALA A 56 -0.49 0.97 -1.31
CA ALA A 56 -1.72 1.25 -0.60
C ALA A 56 -2.90 0.83 -1.48
N PHE A 57 -4.13 0.97 -1.02
CA PHE A 57 -5.33 0.74 -1.85
C PHE A 57 -6.22 1.98 -1.89
N ALA A 58 -7.04 2.08 -2.92
CA ALA A 58 -7.94 3.22 -3.10
C ALA A 58 -8.93 3.34 -1.92
N GLY A 59 -8.96 4.52 -1.30
CA GLY A 59 -9.74 4.80 -0.09
C GLY A 59 -8.96 4.58 1.22
N GLU A 60 -7.76 4.04 1.17
CA GLU A 60 -6.90 3.92 2.35
C GLU A 60 -6.45 5.29 2.86
N VAL A 61 -6.48 5.47 4.17
CA VAL A 61 -5.86 6.61 4.86
C VAL A 61 -4.41 6.27 5.14
N VAL A 62 -3.52 6.80 4.32
CA VAL A 62 -2.08 6.51 4.38
C VAL A 62 -1.38 7.50 5.31
N PRO A 63 -0.60 7.01 6.28
CA PRO A 63 0.26 7.86 7.10
C PRO A 63 1.52 8.24 6.33
N PHE A 64 1.74 9.55 6.18
CA PHE A 64 2.98 10.11 5.66
C PHE A 64 3.79 10.70 6.79
N GLY A 65 5.05 10.36 6.88
CA GLY A 65 5.93 10.82 7.94
C GLY A 65 7.36 11.05 7.49
N VAL A 66 8.07 11.86 8.26
CA VAL A 66 9.48 12.17 8.03
C VAL A 66 10.10 12.66 9.34
N THR A 67 11.40 12.42 9.53
CA THR A 67 12.18 13.04 10.60
C THR A 67 12.77 14.35 10.08
N SER A 68 12.54 15.45 10.83
CA SER A 68 13.07 16.77 10.49
C SER A 68 13.31 17.58 11.75
N PHE A 69 14.48 18.22 11.82
CA PHE A 69 14.93 18.97 12.99
C PHE A 69 15.82 20.15 12.58
N ARG A 70 16.06 21.03 13.52
CA ARG A 70 17.03 22.14 13.40
C ARG A 70 17.67 22.39 14.76
N GLU A 71 18.90 22.81 14.76
CA GLU A 71 19.57 23.29 15.97
C GLU A 71 18.99 24.64 16.45
N GLY A 72 19.03 24.88 17.76
CA GLY A 72 18.55 26.11 18.40
C GLY A 72 17.08 26.00 18.83
N HIS A 73 16.43 27.15 18.97
CA HIS A 73 15.06 27.26 19.47
C HIS A 73 14.05 27.73 18.43
N ASP A 74 14.52 28.00 17.21
CA ASP A 74 13.65 28.40 16.12
C ASP A 74 12.70 27.28 15.73
N ARG A 75 11.47 27.65 15.44
CA ARG A 75 10.44 26.70 15.02
C ARG A 75 10.64 26.33 13.56
N ILE A 76 10.35 25.10 13.24
CA ILE A 76 10.33 24.58 11.87
C ILE A 76 8.93 24.14 11.48
N GLY A 77 8.69 24.10 10.18
CA GLY A 77 7.50 23.51 9.61
C GLY A 77 7.86 22.41 8.61
N VAL A 78 7.00 21.43 8.49
CA VAL A 78 7.12 20.35 7.51
C VAL A 78 5.80 20.21 6.75
N GLN A 79 5.90 20.01 5.44
CA GLN A 79 4.73 19.77 4.59
C GLN A 79 4.99 18.67 3.60
N LEU A 80 3.91 17.97 3.25
CA LEU A 80 3.84 16.96 2.21
C LEU A 80 3.26 17.60 0.94
N ARG A 81 3.97 17.48 -0.16
CA ARG A 81 3.46 17.78 -1.49
C ARG A 81 3.13 16.48 -2.19
N LEU A 82 1.89 16.31 -2.57
CA LEU A 82 1.34 15.07 -3.12
C LEU A 82 0.77 15.32 -4.51
N PHE A 83 1.05 14.41 -5.44
CA PHE A 83 0.59 14.46 -6.82
C PHE A 83 -0.20 13.19 -7.13
N SER A 84 -1.46 13.36 -7.51
CA SER A 84 -2.31 12.24 -7.93
C SER A 84 -1.88 11.66 -9.28
N PRO A 85 -2.32 10.44 -9.64
CA PRO A 85 -2.14 9.88 -10.98
C PRO A 85 -2.72 10.74 -12.10
N SER A 86 -3.84 11.46 -11.85
CA SER A 86 -4.42 12.43 -12.78
C SER A 86 -3.61 13.73 -12.92
N GLY A 87 -2.64 13.96 -12.03
CA GLY A 87 -1.78 15.13 -12.04
C GLY A 87 -2.23 16.28 -11.14
N ASP A 88 -3.26 16.06 -10.33
CA ASP A 88 -3.68 17.04 -9.33
C ASP A 88 -2.64 17.13 -8.21
N GLU A 89 -2.36 18.36 -7.79
CA GLU A 89 -1.39 18.66 -6.74
C GLU A 89 -2.12 19.07 -5.45
N SER A 90 -1.72 18.49 -4.32
CA SER A 90 -2.19 18.88 -2.99
C SER A 90 -1.04 19.06 -2.02
N LEU A 91 -1.27 19.92 -1.01
CA LEU A 91 -0.30 20.26 0.02
C LEU A 91 -0.92 19.95 1.39
N HIS A 92 -0.18 19.25 2.23
CA HIS A 92 -0.64 18.86 3.57
C HIS A 92 0.44 19.21 4.59
N ARG A 93 0.06 19.89 5.67
CA ARG A 93 0.95 20.11 6.81
C ARG A 93 1.14 18.83 7.59
N LEU A 94 2.35 18.64 8.10
CA LEU A 94 2.63 17.61 9.07
C LEU A 94 2.65 18.22 10.47
N GLU A 95 2.17 17.42 11.42
CA GLU A 95 2.24 17.74 12.83
C GLU A 95 3.43 17.02 13.47
N PRO A 96 4.16 17.67 14.40
CA PRO A 96 5.22 16.99 15.13
C PRO A 96 4.64 15.92 16.05
N LEU A 97 5.30 14.76 16.13
CA LEU A 97 4.99 13.76 17.14
C LEU A 97 5.80 14.10 18.40
N GLU A 98 5.12 14.18 19.54
CA GLU A 98 5.79 14.46 20.83
C GLU A 98 6.45 13.19 21.42
N ASP A 99 7.28 12.54 20.60
CA ASP A 99 7.92 11.26 20.95
C ASP A 99 9.43 11.38 21.22
N GLY A 100 9.99 12.59 21.11
CA GLY A 100 11.41 12.86 21.33
C GLY A 100 12.35 12.45 20.19
N PHE A 101 11.81 12.11 18.99
CA PHE A 101 12.58 11.70 17.82
C PHE A 101 12.45 12.66 16.62
N ASP A 102 11.95 13.85 16.83
CA ASP A 102 11.76 14.87 15.78
C ASP A 102 10.97 14.37 14.57
N ARG A 103 10.02 13.46 14.81
CA ARG A 103 9.17 12.88 13.78
C ARG A 103 7.94 13.75 13.52
N TRP A 104 7.61 13.87 12.24
CA TRP A 104 6.46 14.64 11.75
C TRP A 104 5.56 13.71 10.98
N ARG A 105 4.24 13.90 11.09
CA ARG A 105 3.25 13.03 10.46
C ARG A 105 2.02 13.79 9.98
N THR A 106 1.43 13.29 8.88
CA THR A 106 0.07 13.60 8.43
C THR A 106 -0.57 12.34 7.89
N GLU A 107 -1.88 12.36 7.71
CA GLU A 107 -2.64 11.23 7.18
C GLU A 107 -3.51 11.72 6.02
N VAL A 108 -3.42 11.04 4.88
CA VAL A 108 -4.15 11.43 3.66
C VAL A 108 -4.89 10.23 3.09
N ALA A 109 -6.18 10.39 2.77
CA ALA A 109 -6.94 9.39 2.04
C ALA A 109 -6.60 9.46 0.54
N LEU A 110 -6.14 8.34 -0.03
CA LEU A 110 -5.77 8.23 -1.44
C LEU A 110 -6.92 7.59 -2.21
N LEU A 111 -7.68 8.39 -2.98
CA LEU A 111 -8.91 7.93 -3.60
C LEU A 111 -8.71 7.39 -5.02
N GLU A 112 -7.65 7.80 -5.70
CA GLU A 112 -7.38 7.44 -7.09
C GLU A 112 -6.39 6.29 -7.20
N GLN A 113 -6.71 5.32 -8.03
CA GLN A 113 -5.85 4.17 -8.35
C GLN A 113 -4.73 4.59 -9.31
N GLY A 114 -3.49 4.16 -9.03
CA GLY A 114 -2.34 4.44 -9.87
C GLY A 114 -1.08 4.84 -9.09
N ILE A 115 -0.11 5.39 -9.79
CA ILE A 115 1.14 5.83 -9.18
C ILE A 115 0.98 7.26 -8.68
N TRP A 116 1.01 7.43 -7.38
CA TRP A 116 1.12 8.72 -6.72
C TRP A 116 2.58 9.10 -6.56
N ARG A 117 2.90 10.38 -6.70
CA ARG A 117 4.21 10.93 -6.39
C ARG A 117 4.09 11.88 -5.22
N PHE A 118 5.09 11.89 -4.37
CA PHE A 118 5.10 12.78 -3.21
C PHE A 118 6.51 13.16 -2.81
N ARG A 119 6.63 14.27 -2.08
CA ARG A 119 7.85 14.68 -1.42
C ARG A 119 7.56 15.46 -0.17
N PHE A 120 8.50 15.45 0.73
CA PHE A 120 8.47 16.30 1.90
C PHE A 120 9.25 17.59 1.65
N GLU A 121 8.78 18.67 2.26
CA GLU A 121 9.44 19.97 2.24
C GLU A 121 9.48 20.46 3.68
N SER A 122 10.67 20.85 4.16
CA SER A 122 10.87 21.41 5.50
C SER A 122 11.42 22.82 5.41
N PHE A 123 11.18 23.64 6.43
CA PHE A 123 11.57 25.04 6.42
C PHE A 123 11.60 25.61 7.85
N GLY A 124 12.33 26.72 8.04
CA GLY A 124 12.18 27.57 9.20
C GLY A 124 10.82 28.27 9.14
N ASP A 125 10.00 28.11 10.18
CA ASP A 125 8.72 28.80 10.31
C ASP A 125 8.93 30.13 11.02
N ASP A 126 9.06 31.19 10.24
CA ASP A 126 9.41 32.51 10.77
C ASP A 126 8.29 33.09 11.64
N PHE A 127 7.01 32.77 11.31
CA PHE A 127 5.89 33.21 12.13
C PHE A 127 5.85 32.48 13.47
N ALA A 128 5.89 31.13 13.46
CA ALA A 128 5.85 30.32 14.68
C ALA A 128 7.05 30.65 15.60
N THR A 129 8.21 30.93 15.01
CA THR A 129 9.39 31.37 15.77
C THR A 129 9.17 32.73 16.45
N TRP A 130 8.66 33.71 15.70
CA TRP A 130 8.34 35.03 16.24
C TRP A 130 7.19 34.96 17.24
N GLU A 131 6.08 34.31 16.96
CA GLU A 131 4.92 34.14 17.83
C GLU A 131 5.34 33.61 19.20
N HIS A 132 6.10 32.52 19.23
CA HIS A 132 6.60 31.92 20.47
C HIS A 132 7.47 32.88 21.28
N ALA A 133 8.39 33.58 20.61
CA ALA A 133 9.25 34.56 21.29
C ALA A 133 8.48 35.79 21.77
N ALA A 134 7.56 36.31 20.96
CA ALA A 134 6.75 37.48 21.26
C ALA A 134 5.78 37.23 22.41
N SER A 135 5.07 36.09 22.45
CA SER A 135 4.19 35.73 23.55
C SER A 135 4.93 35.75 24.90
N LEU A 136 6.10 35.13 24.96
CA LEU A 136 6.87 35.07 26.20
C LEU A 136 7.49 36.44 26.60
N LYS A 137 8.08 37.16 25.63
CA LYS A 137 8.79 38.39 25.89
C LYS A 137 7.86 39.57 26.21
N ILE A 138 6.75 39.69 25.47
CA ILE A 138 5.78 40.77 25.71
C ILE A 138 5.12 40.55 27.08
N ALA A 139 4.72 39.32 27.41
CA ALA A 139 4.16 38.98 28.72
C ALA A 139 5.15 39.30 29.89
N ALA A 140 6.44 39.16 29.65
CA ALA A 140 7.51 39.46 30.62
C ALA A 140 7.97 40.93 30.60
N GLY A 141 7.45 41.78 29.72
CA GLY A 141 7.90 43.17 29.55
C GLY A 141 9.32 43.29 28.99
N VAL A 142 9.82 42.28 28.28
CA VAL A 142 11.19 42.22 27.75
C VAL A 142 11.19 42.43 26.26
N ASP A 143 12.03 43.30 25.75
CA ASP A 143 12.20 43.57 24.30
C ASP A 143 10.89 43.90 23.57
N VAL A 144 9.87 44.42 24.26
CA VAL A 144 8.51 44.62 23.72
C VAL A 144 8.52 45.41 22.40
N PRO A 145 9.20 46.59 22.31
CA PRO A 145 9.21 47.35 21.05
C PRO A 145 9.84 46.57 19.90
N LEU A 146 10.86 45.75 20.19
CA LEU A 146 11.50 44.89 19.17
C LEU A 146 10.58 43.79 18.69
N MET A 147 9.90 43.08 19.59
CA MET A 147 8.95 42.02 19.23
C MET A 147 7.80 42.57 18.39
N ARG A 148 7.26 43.73 18.74
CA ARG A 148 6.18 44.39 17.98
C ARG A 148 6.64 44.78 16.58
N GLU A 149 7.81 45.39 16.42
CA GLU A 149 8.35 45.77 15.11
C GLU A 149 8.68 44.54 14.24
N MET A 150 9.23 43.45 14.83
CA MET A 150 9.48 42.21 14.11
C MET A 150 8.20 41.62 13.58
N GLY A 151 7.13 41.57 14.40
CA GLY A 151 5.81 41.07 13.97
C GLY A 151 5.20 41.91 12.87
N ALA A 152 5.25 43.24 13.02
CA ALA A 152 4.73 44.15 12.01
C ALA A 152 5.40 43.94 10.64
N ARG A 153 6.73 43.81 10.60
CA ARG A 153 7.46 43.51 9.36
C ARG A 153 7.10 42.15 8.78
N LEU A 154 6.95 41.13 9.63
CA LEU A 154 6.57 39.80 9.21
C LEU A 154 5.16 39.79 8.56
N PHE A 155 4.21 40.50 9.16
CA PHE A 155 2.85 40.66 8.64
C PHE A 155 2.82 41.43 7.32
N GLU A 156 3.62 42.48 7.19
CA GLU A 156 3.78 43.23 5.94
C GLU A 156 4.39 42.36 4.84
N GLN A 157 5.43 41.58 5.17
CA GLN A 157 6.05 40.63 4.24
C GLN A 157 5.02 39.60 3.74
N ALA A 158 4.26 39.00 4.67
CA ALA A 158 3.19 38.04 4.34
C ALA A 158 2.08 38.71 3.53
N GLY A 159 1.66 39.93 3.89
CA GLY A 159 0.64 40.71 3.16
C GLY A 159 1.05 41.10 1.74
N ALA A 160 2.35 41.35 1.50
CA ALA A 160 2.89 41.66 0.19
C ALA A 160 2.99 40.43 -0.73
N GLU A 161 2.74 39.24 -0.21
CA GLU A 161 2.85 38.01 -0.96
C GLU A 161 1.86 37.94 -2.12
N ARG A 162 2.37 37.59 -3.33
CA ARG A 162 1.56 37.53 -4.54
C ARG A 162 0.52 36.41 -4.45
N GLY A 163 -0.76 36.77 -4.68
CA GLY A 163 -1.87 35.82 -4.68
C GLY A 163 -2.49 35.55 -3.30
N ARG A 164 -2.08 36.30 -2.25
CA ARG A 164 -2.76 36.26 -0.96
C ARG A 164 -4.14 36.94 -1.10
N PRO A 165 -5.21 36.40 -0.53
CA PRO A 165 -6.56 37.00 -0.58
C PRO A 165 -6.59 38.44 -0.04
N ALA A 166 -7.43 39.29 -0.62
CA ALA A 166 -7.50 40.69 -0.23
C ALA A 166 -7.91 40.90 1.24
N ALA A 167 -8.79 40.02 1.76
CA ALA A 167 -9.21 40.04 3.16
C ALA A 167 -8.05 39.76 4.10
N GLU A 168 -7.23 38.70 3.82
CA GLU A 168 -6.04 38.37 4.61
C GLU A 168 -5.01 39.50 4.55
N ARG A 169 -4.75 40.08 3.36
CA ARG A 169 -3.82 41.21 3.22
C ARG A 169 -4.22 42.41 4.08
N ARG A 170 -5.55 42.70 4.11
CA ARG A 170 -6.07 43.77 4.95
C ARG A 170 -5.88 43.45 6.44
N ALA A 171 -6.28 42.27 6.87
CA ALA A 171 -6.14 41.86 8.27
C ALA A 171 -4.67 41.90 8.75
N LEU A 172 -3.74 41.42 7.92
CA LEU A 172 -2.29 41.50 8.23
C LEU A 172 -1.79 42.93 8.25
N ALA A 173 -2.24 43.81 7.37
CA ALA A 173 -1.87 45.21 7.38
C ALA A 173 -2.42 45.95 8.63
N ASP A 174 -3.68 45.71 9.00
CA ASP A 174 -4.32 46.25 10.18
C ASP A 174 -3.59 45.77 11.46
N ALA A 175 -3.24 44.48 11.54
CA ALA A 175 -2.47 43.89 12.64
C ALA A 175 -1.05 44.51 12.73
N ALA A 176 -0.36 44.68 11.61
CA ALA A 176 0.95 45.32 11.56
C ALA A 176 0.88 46.78 12.04
N ALA A 177 -0.14 47.53 11.63
CA ALA A 177 -0.37 48.90 12.10
C ALA A 177 -0.62 48.92 13.62
N SER A 178 -1.46 48.04 14.13
CA SER A 178 -1.76 47.97 15.58
C SER A 178 -0.55 47.54 16.41
N LEU A 179 0.31 46.69 15.91
CA LEU A 179 1.58 46.36 16.60
C LEU A 179 2.53 47.57 16.70
N ARG A 180 2.46 48.55 15.78
CA ARG A 180 3.28 49.79 15.82
C ARG A 180 2.59 50.94 16.56
N ASP A 181 1.31 50.82 16.82
CA ASP A 181 0.54 51.85 17.51
C ASP A 181 0.96 51.90 19.00
N THR A 182 1.49 53.02 19.45
CA THR A 182 1.94 53.25 20.84
C THR A 182 0.77 53.34 21.83
N GLU A 183 -0.45 53.58 21.36
CA GLU A 183 -1.67 53.61 22.20
C GLU A 183 -2.18 52.19 22.52
N VAL A 184 -1.75 51.20 21.76
CA VAL A 184 -2.04 49.78 22.05
C VAL A 184 -1.07 49.32 23.14
N ASP A 185 -1.62 48.93 24.29
CA ASP A 185 -0.84 48.40 25.42
C ASP A 185 -0.29 46.97 25.14
N ASP A 186 0.48 46.43 26.06
CA ASP A 186 1.10 45.11 25.92
C ASP A 186 0.03 43.98 25.88
N ALA A 187 -1.10 44.11 26.53
CA ALA A 187 -2.19 43.16 26.49
C ALA A 187 -2.87 43.16 25.10
N GLY A 188 -3.04 44.36 24.53
CA GLY A 188 -3.54 44.47 23.14
C GLY A 188 -2.54 43.91 22.13
N ALA A 189 -1.26 44.10 22.31
CA ALA A 189 -0.22 43.51 21.47
C ALA A 189 -0.24 41.97 21.56
N LEU A 190 -0.34 41.41 22.77
CA LEU A 190 -0.47 39.96 22.97
C LEU A 190 -1.72 39.38 22.28
N SER A 191 -2.86 40.07 22.35
CA SER A 191 -4.07 39.67 21.67
C SER A 191 -3.90 39.54 20.14
N ILE A 192 -3.02 40.36 19.54
CA ILE A 192 -2.69 40.26 18.11
C ILE A 192 -1.73 39.09 17.85
N VAL A 193 -0.75 38.86 18.71
CA VAL A 193 0.20 37.76 18.60
C VAL A 193 -0.55 36.40 18.66
N GLU A 194 -1.51 36.29 19.55
CA GLU A 194 -2.25 35.06 19.84
C GLU A 194 -3.57 34.95 19.05
N ASP A 195 -3.79 35.82 18.05
CA ASP A 195 -5.02 35.79 17.23
C ASP A 195 -5.09 34.52 16.37
N PRO A 196 -6.08 33.63 16.62
CA PRO A 196 -6.20 32.37 15.89
C PRO A 196 -6.43 32.59 14.38
N ALA A 197 -7.05 33.70 13.95
CA ALA A 197 -7.24 34.00 12.54
C ALA A 197 -5.92 34.33 11.86
N ILE A 198 -5.05 35.09 12.52
CA ILE A 198 -3.70 35.37 12.03
C ILE A 198 -2.87 34.08 11.98
N ALA A 199 -2.89 33.29 13.04
CA ALA A 199 -2.22 31.99 13.08
C ALA A 199 -2.67 31.08 11.93
N GLN A 200 -3.98 31.05 11.60
CA GLN A 200 -4.53 30.30 10.49
C GLN A 200 -3.99 30.79 9.12
N TYR A 201 -3.85 32.10 8.92
CA TYR A 201 -3.29 32.65 7.67
C TYR A 201 -1.84 32.22 7.46
N PHE A 202 -1.04 32.14 8.52
CA PHE A 202 0.33 31.65 8.45
C PHE A 202 0.40 30.12 8.37
N HIS A 203 -0.53 29.40 8.98
CA HIS A 203 -0.64 27.97 8.80
C HIS A 203 -0.91 27.61 7.33
N GLU A 204 -1.84 28.30 6.66
CA GLU A 204 -2.15 28.06 5.27
C GLU A 204 -1.05 28.55 4.32
N ARG A 205 -0.41 29.67 4.65
CA ARG A 205 0.61 30.33 3.82
C ARG A 205 1.76 30.85 4.69
N PRO A 206 2.69 29.97 5.10
CA PRO A 206 3.80 30.35 5.97
C PRO A 206 4.78 31.27 5.26
N VAL A 207 5.41 32.14 6.05
CA VAL A 207 6.66 32.79 5.66
C VAL A 207 7.78 31.82 5.99
N MET A 208 8.41 31.31 4.95
CA MET A 208 9.37 30.23 5.04
C MET A 208 10.79 30.72 4.81
N SER A 209 11.70 30.34 5.68
CA SER A 209 13.15 30.49 5.53
C SER A 209 13.80 29.09 5.42
N LEU A 210 15.05 29.05 4.94
CA LEU A 210 15.87 27.81 4.92
C LEU A 210 15.19 26.59 4.36
N VAL A 211 14.43 26.72 3.28
CA VAL A 211 13.62 25.65 2.70
C VAL A 211 14.51 24.50 2.23
N THR A 212 14.18 23.29 2.67
CA THR A 212 14.74 22.04 2.15
C THR A 212 13.65 21.29 1.39
N ILE A 213 13.93 20.94 0.15
CA ILE A 213 13.05 20.08 -0.68
C ILE A 213 13.64 18.68 -0.71
N GLY A 214 12.84 17.69 -0.29
CA GLY A 214 13.20 16.29 -0.32
C GLY A 214 13.12 15.69 -1.72
N ASP A 215 13.53 14.43 -1.83
CA ASP A 215 13.46 13.69 -3.08
C ASP A 215 12.00 13.34 -3.42
N ASP A 216 11.72 13.21 -4.72
CA ASP A 216 10.43 12.72 -5.18
C ASP A 216 10.36 11.21 -4.95
N LEU A 217 9.32 10.78 -4.26
CA LEU A 217 9.02 9.39 -3.91
C LEU A 217 7.75 8.93 -4.62
N GLU A 218 7.61 7.63 -4.78
CA GLU A 218 6.43 7.04 -5.42
C GLU A 218 5.72 6.06 -4.48
N LEU A 219 4.39 6.01 -4.61
CA LEU A 219 3.50 5.09 -3.92
C LEU A 219 2.52 4.52 -4.95
N LEU A 220 2.40 3.20 -5.01
CA LEU A 220 1.42 2.53 -5.86
C LEU A 220 0.11 2.36 -5.07
N VAL A 221 -0.96 3.01 -5.53
CA VAL A 221 -2.30 2.82 -5.00
C VAL A 221 -3.03 1.81 -5.87
N GLU A 222 -3.25 0.66 -5.30
CA GLU A 222 -3.97 -0.45 -5.89
C GLU A 222 -5.49 -0.25 -5.77
N ARG A 223 -6.25 -1.14 -6.39
CA ARG A 223 -7.70 -1.19 -6.23
C ARG A 223 -8.09 -1.58 -4.79
N GLU A 224 -9.25 -1.18 -4.32
CA GLU A 224 -9.77 -1.46 -2.97
C GLU A 224 -9.66 -2.94 -2.57
N ARG A 225 -9.95 -3.87 -3.50
CA ARG A 225 -9.87 -5.32 -3.28
C ARG A 225 -8.46 -5.84 -3.00
N ALA A 226 -7.42 -5.06 -3.28
CA ALA A 226 -6.04 -5.42 -2.91
C ALA A 226 -5.80 -5.27 -1.40
N GLY A 227 -6.54 -4.39 -0.72
CA GLY A 227 -6.42 -4.17 0.72
C GLY A 227 -7.40 -4.97 1.56
N VAL A 228 -8.61 -5.21 1.04
CA VAL A 228 -9.70 -5.83 1.79
C VAL A 228 -10.44 -6.86 0.94
N GLY A 229 -10.63 -8.06 1.48
CA GLY A 229 -11.44 -9.10 0.86
C GLY A 229 -11.64 -10.30 1.78
N ALA A 230 -12.84 -10.87 1.75
CA ALA A 230 -13.18 -12.10 2.45
C ALA A 230 -13.09 -13.28 1.47
N TRP A 231 -12.32 -14.30 1.81
CA TRP A 231 -12.01 -15.40 0.93
C TRP A 231 -12.70 -16.68 1.36
N TYR A 232 -13.29 -17.40 0.39
CA TYR A 232 -13.82 -18.73 0.55
C TYR A 232 -13.02 -19.71 -0.32
N GLU A 233 -12.76 -20.89 0.19
CA GLU A 233 -12.03 -21.95 -0.53
C GLU A 233 -12.96 -23.12 -0.84
N PHE A 234 -12.89 -23.63 -2.04
CA PHE A 234 -13.39 -24.98 -2.36
C PHE A 234 -12.62 -25.62 -3.53
N PHE A 235 -12.65 -26.93 -3.56
CA PHE A 235 -12.13 -27.72 -4.69
C PHE A 235 -13.23 -27.87 -5.74
N PRO A 236 -13.06 -27.37 -6.98
CA PRO A 236 -14.08 -27.54 -8.04
C PRO A 236 -14.42 -29.00 -8.29
N ARG A 237 -13.44 -29.90 -8.10
CA ARG A 237 -13.66 -31.34 -8.25
C ARG A 237 -14.62 -31.95 -7.20
N SER A 238 -14.76 -31.30 -6.04
CA SER A 238 -15.68 -31.73 -4.99
C SER A 238 -17.11 -31.27 -5.24
N GLU A 239 -17.29 -30.13 -5.92
CA GLU A 239 -18.58 -29.49 -6.14
C GLU A 239 -19.40 -30.25 -7.22
N GLY A 240 -20.35 -31.03 -6.76
CA GLY A 240 -21.16 -31.93 -7.62
C GLY A 240 -20.51 -33.28 -7.91
N ALA A 241 -19.47 -33.64 -7.17
CA ALA A 241 -18.90 -34.99 -7.19
C ALA A 241 -19.92 -36.02 -6.70
N ARG A 242 -19.84 -37.22 -7.20
CA ARG A 242 -20.74 -38.33 -6.80
C ARG A 242 -20.04 -39.68 -6.90
N ARG A 243 -20.33 -40.54 -5.93
CA ARG A 243 -19.90 -41.93 -6.00
C ARG A 243 -20.79 -42.69 -6.98
N LEU A 244 -20.19 -43.40 -7.89
CA LEU A 244 -20.88 -44.29 -8.84
C LEU A 244 -21.17 -45.64 -8.19
N LYS A 245 -21.99 -46.48 -8.88
CA LYS A 245 -22.39 -47.80 -8.38
C LYS A 245 -21.22 -48.77 -8.23
N ASP A 246 -20.18 -48.59 -9.02
CA ASP A 246 -18.93 -49.37 -8.99
C ASP A 246 -17.95 -48.92 -7.91
N GLY A 247 -18.33 -47.89 -7.11
CA GLY A 247 -17.51 -47.36 -6.05
C GLY A 247 -16.57 -46.23 -6.48
N THR A 248 -16.40 -45.98 -7.78
CA THR A 248 -15.58 -44.90 -8.30
C THR A 248 -16.20 -43.51 -8.02
N ILE A 249 -15.37 -42.49 -7.94
CA ILE A 249 -15.83 -41.10 -7.72
C ILE A 249 -15.82 -40.38 -9.07
N LYS A 250 -16.98 -39.95 -9.52
CA LYS A 250 -17.07 -39.00 -10.63
C LYS A 250 -16.78 -37.61 -10.10
N SER A 251 -15.74 -36.98 -10.60
CA SER A 251 -15.34 -35.61 -10.26
C SER A 251 -16.44 -34.59 -10.55
N GLY A 252 -16.53 -33.54 -9.71
CA GLY A 252 -17.16 -32.29 -10.09
C GLY A 252 -16.38 -31.59 -11.20
N THR A 253 -17.00 -30.60 -11.82
CA THR A 253 -16.46 -29.83 -12.94
C THR A 253 -16.71 -28.35 -12.71
N PHE A 254 -16.07 -27.46 -13.50
CA PHE A 254 -16.42 -26.03 -13.46
C PHE A 254 -17.91 -25.79 -13.70
N ARG A 255 -18.56 -26.59 -14.55
CA ARG A 255 -20.00 -26.47 -14.80
C ARG A 255 -20.85 -26.82 -13.59
N THR A 256 -20.44 -27.79 -12.79
CA THR A 256 -21.15 -28.16 -11.55
C THR A 256 -20.83 -27.21 -10.42
N ALA A 257 -19.58 -26.73 -10.31
CA ALA A 257 -19.12 -25.81 -9.30
C ALA A 257 -19.79 -24.40 -9.35
N VAL A 258 -20.24 -23.98 -10.55
CA VAL A 258 -21.03 -22.73 -10.69
C VAL A 258 -22.23 -22.69 -9.73
N LYS A 259 -22.85 -23.84 -9.44
CA LYS A 259 -24.04 -23.91 -8.57
C LYS A 259 -23.76 -23.49 -7.12
N ARG A 260 -22.50 -23.51 -6.71
CA ARG A 260 -22.07 -23.09 -5.36
C ARG A 260 -21.91 -21.58 -5.23
N LEU A 261 -21.65 -20.86 -6.34
CA LEU A 261 -21.34 -19.42 -6.33
C LEU A 261 -22.39 -18.56 -5.63
N PRO A 262 -23.72 -18.73 -5.84
CA PRO A 262 -24.71 -17.93 -5.12
C PRO A 262 -24.60 -18.07 -3.60
N ALA A 263 -24.41 -19.28 -3.10
CA ALA A 263 -24.28 -19.51 -1.66
C ALA A 263 -22.98 -18.89 -1.08
N VAL A 264 -21.90 -18.84 -1.86
CA VAL A 264 -20.66 -18.17 -1.45
C VAL A 264 -20.87 -16.65 -1.39
N ALA A 265 -21.56 -16.08 -2.39
CA ALA A 265 -21.92 -14.66 -2.39
C ALA A 265 -22.86 -14.29 -1.24
N ASP A 266 -23.88 -15.11 -0.96
CA ASP A 266 -24.85 -14.88 0.12
C ASP A 266 -24.20 -14.92 1.50
N MET A 267 -23.09 -15.64 1.67
CA MET A 267 -22.27 -15.62 2.89
C MET A 267 -21.39 -14.34 3.02
N GLY A 268 -21.35 -13.48 1.99
CA GLY A 268 -20.60 -12.24 2.01
C GLY A 268 -19.13 -12.37 1.60
N PHE A 269 -18.74 -13.48 0.95
CA PHE A 269 -17.37 -13.63 0.44
C PHE A 269 -17.19 -12.93 -0.92
N ASP A 270 -16.05 -12.28 -1.08
CA ASP A 270 -15.66 -11.51 -2.26
C ASP A 270 -14.76 -12.28 -3.20
N VAL A 271 -13.98 -13.20 -2.66
CA VAL A 271 -12.95 -13.94 -3.38
C VAL A 271 -13.17 -15.43 -3.18
N LEU A 272 -13.15 -16.16 -4.27
CA LEU A 272 -13.14 -17.61 -4.26
C LEU A 272 -11.75 -18.11 -4.60
N TYR A 273 -11.09 -18.68 -3.63
CA TYR A 273 -9.81 -19.35 -3.81
C TYR A 273 -10.02 -20.78 -4.30
N LEU A 274 -9.34 -21.11 -5.38
CA LEU A 274 -9.28 -22.45 -5.96
C LEU A 274 -7.88 -23.02 -5.74
N PRO A 275 -7.75 -24.14 -4.99
CA PRO A 275 -6.53 -24.94 -5.02
C PRO A 275 -6.17 -25.33 -6.46
N PRO A 276 -4.93 -25.80 -6.74
CA PRO A 276 -4.47 -26.03 -8.11
C PRO A 276 -5.49 -26.77 -8.97
N ILE A 277 -5.81 -26.18 -10.12
CA ILE A 277 -6.78 -26.70 -11.09
C ILE A 277 -6.11 -27.43 -12.26
N HIS A 278 -4.81 -27.66 -12.17
CA HIS A 278 -3.94 -28.19 -13.19
C HIS A 278 -4.00 -29.73 -13.26
N PRO A 279 -3.52 -30.36 -14.34
CA PRO A 279 -3.30 -31.79 -14.38
C PRO A 279 -2.46 -32.25 -13.18
N ILE A 280 -2.81 -33.38 -12.61
CA ILE A 280 -2.14 -33.98 -11.45
C ILE A 280 -1.23 -35.09 -11.94
N GLY A 281 -0.03 -35.18 -11.38
CA GLY A 281 0.95 -36.21 -11.68
C GLY A 281 0.44 -37.64 -11.52
N THR A 282 1.00 -38.54 -12.28
CA THR A 282 0.68 -39.97 -12.23
C THR A 282 1.74 -40.77 -11.49
N LEU A 283 2.99 -40.30 -11.54
CA LEU A 283 4.08 -40.95 -10.84
C LEU A 283 4.07 -40.57 -9.34
N ASN A 284 4.25 -41.58 -8.51
CA ASN A 284 4.20 -41.43 -7.03
C ASN A 284 2.90 -40.79 -6.51
N ARG A 285 1.81 -40.93 -7.28
CA ARG A 285 0.51 -40.37 -6.94
C ARG A 285 0.08 -40.81 -5.54
N LYS A 286 -0.42 -39.87 -4.75
CA LYS A 286 -0.92 -40.15 -3.39
C LYS A 286 -2.31 -40.75 -3.41
N GLY A 287 -2.49 -41.79 -2.59
CA GLY A 287 -3.79 -42.39 -2.27
C GLY A 287 -4.46 -41.72 -1.06
N PRO A 288 -5.54 -42.33 -0.55
CA PRO A 288 -6.25 -41.82 0.63
C PRO A 288 -5.33 -41.64 1.82
N ASN A 289 -5.56 -40.55 2.60
CA ASN A 289 -4.76 -40.21 3.77
C ASN A 289 -3.25 -40.07 3.49
N ASN A 290 -2.88 -39.59 2.28
CA ASN A 290 -1.51 -39.36 1.86
C ASN A 290 -0.65 -40.65 1.79
N THR A 291 -1.27 -41.81 1.56
CA THR A 291 -0.53 -43.04 1.31
C THR A 291 0.18 -43.03 -0.03
N LEU A 292 1.23 -43.87 -0.19
CA LEU A 292 1.95 -44.00 -1.45
C LEU A 292 1.23 -44.87 -2.49
N ASP A 293 0.21 -45.60 -2.07
CA ASP A 293 -0.56 -46.52 -2.90
C ASP A 293 -1.87 -45.86 -3.33
N ALA A 294 -1.85 -45.22 -4.50
CA ALA A 294 -3.07 -44.72 -5.12
C ALA A 294 -3.81 -45.85 -5.81
N GLY A 295 -5.08 -46.01 -5.45
CA GLY A 295 -6.01 -46.95 -6.13
C GLY A 295 -6.46 -46.37 -7.46
N HIS A 296 -7.10 -47.25 -8.26
CA HIS A 296 -7.76 -46.82 -9.51
C HIS A 296 -8.86 -45.79 -9.20
N GLY A 297 -8.74 -44.60 -9.76
CA GLY A 297 -9.69 -43.49 -9.54
C GLY A 297 -9.37 -42.54 -8.42
N ASP A 298 -8.27 -42.74 -7.69
CA ASP A 298 -7.77 -41.74 -6.71
C ASP A 298 -7.26 -40.50 -7.43
N PRO A 299 -7.68 -39.30 -7.04
CA PRO A 299 -7.33 -38.07 -7.75
C PRO A 299 -5.87 -37.63 -7.57
N GLY A 300 -5.21 -38.10 -6.50
CA GLY A 300 -3.89 -37.59 -6.09
C GLY A 300 -3.98 -36.24 -5.40
N SER A 301 -2.82 -35.63 -5.16
CA SER A 301 -2.71 -34.27 -4.60
C SER A 301 -2.81 -33.22 -5.71
N PRO A 302 -3.70 -32.23 -5.61
CA PRO A 302 -3.74 -31.12 -6.57
C PRO A 302 -2.42 -30.35 -6.67
N TRP A 303 -1.62 -30.35 -5.61
CA TRP A 303 -0.31 -29.68 -5.57
C TRP A 303 0.82 -30.49 -6.24
N ALA A 304 0.58 -31.75 -6.59
CA ALA A 304 1.46 -32.50 -7.48
C ALA A 304 1.13 -32.14 -8.94
N ILE A 305 1.51 -30.92 -9.32
CA ILE A 305 1.10 -30.27 -10.57
C ILE A 305 1.85 -30.89 -11.75
N GLY A 306 1.09 -31.21 -12.81
CA GLY A 306 1.60 -31.60 -14.12
C GLY A 306 1.57 -33.08 -14.39
N SER A 307 1.33 -33.43 -15.66
CA SER A 307 1.38 -34.78 -16.21
C SER A 307 1.51 -34.67 -17.74
N ALA A 308 1.40 -35.78 -18.46
CA ALA A 308 1.36 -35.75 -19.92
C ALA A 308 0.19 -34.92 -20.48
N ALA A 309 -0.84 -34.60 -19.67
CA ALA A 309 -1.95 -33.73 -20.05
C ALA A 309 -1.64 -32.24 -19.99
N GLY A 310 -0.48 -31.81 -19.43
CA GLY A 310 -0.03 -30.44 -19.33
C GLY A 310 0.46 -30.06 -17.95
N GLY A 311 0.82 -28.79 -17.78
CA GLY A 311 1.40 -28.23 -16.55
C GLY A 311 0.57 -27.05 -16.00
N HIS A 312 1.29 -26.04 -15.46
CA HIS A 312 0.73 -24.89 -14.75
C HIS A 312 -0.16 -23.98 -15.60
N ASP A 313 -0.17 -24.10 -16.91
CA ASP A 313 -1.01 -23.33 -17.83
C ASP A 313 -2.20 -24.15 -18.39
N THR A 314 -2.45 -25.32 -17.82
CA THR A 314 -3.46 -26.25 -18.33
C THR A 314 -4.50 -26.57 -17.26
N VAL A 315 -5.75 -26.69 -17.70
CA VAL A 315 -6.88 -27.16 -16.85
C VAL A 315 -6.87 -28.68 -16.76
N HIS A 316 -7.09 -29.23 -15.57
CA HIS A 316 -7.26 -30.67 -15.38
C HIS A 316 -8.43 -31.20 -16.23
N PRO A 317 -8.26 -32.29 -17.03
CA PRO A 317 -9.29 -32.80 -17.93
C PRO A 317 -10.63 -33.08 -17.25
N ASP A 318 -10.61 -33.59 -16.00
CA ASP A 318 -11.85 -33.90 -15.26
C ASP A 318 -12.64 -32.64 -14.88
N LEU A 319 -12.00 -31.47 -14.78
CA LEU A 319 -12.67 -30.20 -14.45
C LEU A 319 -13.38 -29.60 -15.67
N GLY A 320 -12.99 -29.99 -16.86
CA GLY A 320 -13.51 -29.49 -18.13
C GLY A 320 -12.45 -28.85 -18.98
N THR A 321 -12.86 -27.91 -19.84
CA THR A 321 -12.00 -27.19 -20.77
C THR A 321 -11.64 -25.80 -20.26
N LEU A 322 -10.65 -25.15 -20.91
CA LEU A 322 -10.33 -23.75 -20.68
C LEU A 322 -11.55 -22.83 -20.93
N ALA A 323 -12.42 -23.18 -21.88
CA ALA A 323 -13.68 -22.46 -22.13
C ALA A 323 -14.65 -22.58 -20.95
N ASP A 324 -14.71 -23.76 -20.29
CA ASP A 324 -15.52 -23.97 -19.11
C ASP A 324 -14.98 -23.15 -17.92
N PHE A 325 -13.65 -23.09 -17.76
CA PHE A 325 -13.02 -22.23 -16.76
C PHE A 325 -13.34 -20.74 -16.99
N ARG A 326 -13.19 -20.24 -18.22
CA ARG A 326 -13.57 -18.85 -18.56
C ARG A 326 -15.04 -18.57 -18.26
N SER A 327 -15.93 -19.54 -18.53
CA SER A 327 -17.35 -19.42 -18.20
C SER A 327 -17.56 -19.35 -16.68
N PHE A 328 -16.83 -20.15 -15.92
CA PHE A 328 -16.87 -20.15 -14.46
C PHE A 328 -16.40 -18.79 -13.89
N VAL A 329 -15.28 -18.25 -14.37
CA VAL A 329 -14.76 -16.94 -13.97
C VAL A 329 -15.78 -15.81 -14.26
N ARG A 330 -16.42 -15.83 -15.44
CA ARG A 330 -17.47 -14.83 -15.74
C ARG A 330 -18.65 -14.92 -14.78
N LYS A 331 -19.15 -16.13 -14.50
CA LYS A 331 -20.28 -16.32 -13.58
C LYS A 331 -19.95 -15.99 -12.13
N ALA A 332 -18.70 -16.20 -11.72
CA ALA A 332 -18.22 -15.73 -10.41
C ALA A 332 -18.26 -14.19 -10.34
N ARG A 333 -17.76 -13.53 -11.39
CA ARG A 333 -17.81 -12.06 -11.49
C ARG A 333 -19.23 -11.52 -11.49
N ASP A 334 -20.16 -12.17 -12.22
CA ASP A 334 -21.58 -11.79 -12.24
C ASP A 334 -22.24 -11.93 -10.86
N ALA A 335 -21.69 -12.80 -9.99
CA ALA A 335 -22.08 -12.96 -8.59
C ALA A 335 -21.29 -12.05 -7.62
N GLY A 336 -20.46 -11.13 -8.13
CA GLY A 336 -19.62 -10.23 -7.30
C GLY A 336 -18.36 -10.89 -6.72
N ILE A 337 -17.99 -12.10 -7.18
CA ILE A 337 -16.86 -12.89 -6.68
C ILE A 337 -15.71 -12.85 -7.68
N GLU A 338 -14.49 -12.61 -7.20
CA GLU A 338 -13.28 -12.78 -7.98
C GLU A 338 -12.61 -14.13 -7.71
N ILE A 339 -11.94 -14.67 -8.73
CA ILE A 339 -11.23 -15.94 -8.59
C ILE A 339 -9.78 -15.67 -8.21
N ALA A 340 -9.34 -16.30 -7.12
CA ALA A 340 -7.95 -16.46 -6.76
C ALA A 340 -7.48 -17.86 -7.16
N LEU A 341 -6.40 -17.95 -7.95
CA LEU A 341 -5.74 -19.22 -8.27
C LEU A 341 -4.53 -19.46 -7.38
N ASP A 342 -4.34 -20.73 -7.04
CA ASP A 342 -3.09 -21.17 -6.42
C ASP A 342 -1.93 -21.07 -7.43
N LEU A 343 -0.81 -20.52 -6.99
CA LEU A 343 0.45 -20.49 -7.71
C LEU A 343 1.49 -21.24 -6.87
N ALA A 344 1.55 -22.54 -7.05
CA ALA A 344 2.52 -23.41 -6.39
C ALA A 344 3.65 -23.72 -7.36
N LEU A 345 4.86 -23.22 -7.07
CA LEU A 345 6.04 -23.40 -7.92
C LEU A 345 6.74 -24.72 -7.59
N GLN A 346 6.06 -25.79 -7.94
CA GLN A 346 6.49 -27.17 -7.77
C GLN A 346 5.88 -28.05 -8.86
N ALA A 347 6.51 -29.17 -9.18
CA ALA A 347 6.13 -30.02 -10.28
C ALA A 347 5.96 -31.48 -9.84
N ALA A 348 5.02 -32.22 -10.42
CA ALA A 348 5.01 -33.67 -10.32
C ALA A 348 6.21 -34.25 -11.11
N PRO A 349 6.64 -35.49 -10.82
CA PRO A 349 7.75 -36.11 -11.54
C PRO A 349 7.55 -36.24 -13.05
N ASP A 350 6.32 -36.32 -13.51
CA ASP A 350 5.91 -36.39 -14.91
C ASP A 350 5.43 -35.05 -15.50
N HIS A 351 5.73 -33.92 -14.83
CA HIS A 351 5.49 -32.58 -15.36
C HIS A 351 6.34 -32.33 -16.61
N PRO A 352 5.82 -31.65 -17.65
CA PRO A 352 6.58 -31.31 -18.85
C PRO A 352 7.90 -30.58 -18.58
N TRP A 353 7.99 -29.75 -17.54
CA TRP A 353 9.24 -29.05 -17.16
C TRP A 353 10.36 -30.00 -16.77
N VAL A 354 10.07 -31.15 -16.15
CA VAL A 354 11.09 -32.10 -15.70
C VAL A 354 11.92 -32.62 -16.87
N ALA A 355 11.28 -32.86 -18.02
CA ALA A 355 11.96 -33.30 -19.23
C ALA A 355 12.55 -32.14 -20.05
N ALA A 356 11.86 -30.99 -20.12
CA ALA A 356 12.26 -29.86 -20.95
C ALA A 356 13.32 -28.97 -20.29
N HIS A 357 13.32 -28.89 -18.96
CA HIS A 357 14.13 -28.00 -18.15
C HIS A 357 14.65 -28.73 -16.90
N PRO A 358 15.47 -29.79 -17.04
CA PRO A 358 16.00 -30.51 -15.90
C PRO A 358 16.83 -29.63 -14.96
N GLU A 359 17.41 -28.53 -15.47
CA GLU A 359 18.16 -27.52 -14.70
C GLU A 359 17.28 -26.80 -13.65
N TRP A 360 15.95 -26.82 -13.82
CA TRP A 360 15.03 -26.19 -12.84
C TRP A 360 14.76 -27.08 -11.63
N PHE A 361 15.44 -28.19 -11.51
CA PHE A 361 15.29 -29.13 -10.40
C PHE A 361 16.66 -29.49 -9.77
N THR A 362 16.63 -29.80 -8.49
CA THR A 362 17.85 -30.20 -7.78
C THR A 362 18.11 -31.67 -8.01
N THR A 363 19.25 -31.99 -8.67
CA THR A 363 19.72 -33.37 -8.84
C THR A 363 20.59 -33.78 -7.66
N LEU A 364 20.31 -34.91 -7.05
CA LEU A 364 21.07 -35.51 -5.97
C LEU A 364 22.31 -36.27 -6.51
N PRO A 365 23.30 -36.60 -5.66
CA PRO A 365 24.52 -37.30 -6.09
C PRO A 365 24.31 -38.67 -6.72
N ASP A 366 23.17 -39.31 -6.46
CA ASP A 366 22.76 -40.57 -7.06
C ASP A 366 22.05 -40.42 -8.43
N GLY A 367 21.91 -39.19 -8.90
CA GLY A 367 21.25 -38.83 -10.16
C GLY A 367 19.74 -38.70 -10.05
N SER A 368 19.13 -38.93 -8.91
CA SER A 368 17.68 -38.69 -8.69
C SER A 368 17.40 -37.20 -8.51
N ILE A 369 16.17 -36.78 -8.79
CA ILE A 369 15.68 -35.45 -8.50
C ILE A 369 15.18 -35.40 -7.06
N ALA A 370 15.56 -34.35 -6.33
CA ALA A 370 15.11 -34.13 -4.97
C ALA A 370 13.59 -33.87 -4.94
N TYR A 371 12.87 -34.64 -4.15
CA TYR A 371 11.46 -34.38 -3.88
C TYR A 371 11.30 -33.49 -2.63
N ALA A 372 10.10 -32.91 -2.47
CA ALA A 372 9.78 -32.08 -1.32
C ALA A 372 9.81 -32.89 -0.01
N GLU A 373 10.41 -32.34 1.02
CA GLU A 373 10.49 -32.94 2.34
C GLU A 373 10.22 -31.93 3.45
N ASN A 374 9.60 -32.43 4.51
CA ASN A 374 9.58 -31.79 5.83
C ASN A 374 9.84 -32.91 6.83
N PRO A 375 11.10 -33.28 7.04
CA PRO A 375 11.48 -34.50 7.77
C PRO A 375 10.74 -34.68 9.10
N PRO A 376 10.20 -35.86 9.39
CA PRO A 376 10.35 -37.12 8.63
C PRO A 376 9.35 -37.28 7.45
N LYS A 377 8.50 -36.28 7.16
CA LYS A 377 7.51 -36.36 6.07
C LYS A 377 8.16 -36.21 4.71
N LYS A 378 7.74 -37.03 3.75
CA LYS A 378 8.22 -37.06 2.37
C LYS A 378 7.04 -36.89 1.40
N TYR A 379 7.25 -36.06 0.39
CA TYR A 379 6.28 -35.76 -0.65
C TYR A 379 6.86 -36.16 -2.02
N GLN A 380 6.94 -37.48 -2.27
CA GLN A 380 7.61 -38.04 -3.45
C GLN A 380 6.92 -37.69 -4.76
N ASP A 381 5.69 -37.23 -4.70
CA ASP A 381 4.88 -36.73 -5.81
C ASP A 381 5.16 -35.28 -6.19
N ILE A 382 6.11 -34.60 -5.49
CA ILE A 382 6.38 -33.17 -5.67
C ILE A 382 7.90 -32.92 -5.76
N TYR A 383 8.33 -32.31 -6.87
CA TYR A 383 9.67 -31.77 -7.07
C TYR A 383 9.62 -30.23 -6.91
N PRO A 384 10.28 -29.64 -5.90
CA PRO A 384 10.41 -28.20 -5.78
C PRO A 384 11.20 -27.62 -6.95
N VAL A 385 10.81 -26.42 -7.42
CA VAL A 385 11.59 -25.68 -8.42
C VAL A 385 12.84 -25.09 -7.78
N ASN A 386 13.99 -25.31 -8.41
CA ASN A 386 15.26 -24.71 -8.04
C ASN A 386 15.43 -23.37 -8.76
N PHE A 387 15.45 -22.28 -7.98
CA PHE A 387 15.59 -20.92 -8.51
C PHE A 387 17.03 -20.50 -8.76
N ASP A 388 18.02 -21.24 -8.26
CA ASP A 388 19.43 -20.85 -8.30
C ASP A 388 20.12 -21.22 -9.62
N ASN A 389 19.71 -22.31 -10.25
CA ASN A 389 20.36 -22.81 -11.46
C ASN A 389 20.08 -21.98 -12.70
N ASP A 390 18.82 -21.54 -12.88
CA ASP A 390 18.40 -20.68 -13.99
C ASP A 390 17.31 -19.69 -13.54
N PRO A 391 17.66 -18.67 -12.75
CA PRO A 391 16.69 -17.70 -12.23
C PRO A 391 15.98 -16.92 -13.34
N ALA A 392 16.66 -16.69 -14.46
CA ALA A 392 16.09 -15.94 -15.58
C ALA A 392 15.05 -16.76 -16.33
N GLY A 393 15.30 -18.02 -16.62
CA GLY A 393 14.36 -18.93 -17.29
C GLY A 393 13.14 -19.21 -16.43
N VAL A 394 13.35 -19.53 -15.14
CA VAL A 394 12.24 -19.75 -14.19
C VAL A 394 11.37 -18.51 -14.09
N ARG A 395 11.97 -17.29 -13.93
CA ARG A 395 11.21 -16.03 -13.90
C ARG A 395 10.40 -15.81 -15.16
N ALA A 396 10.98 -16.04 -16.33
CA ALA A 396 10.31 -15.87 -17.61
C ALA A 396 9.11 -16.80 -17.75
N GLU A 397 9.25 -18.07 -17.35
CA GLU A 397 8.18 -19.06 -17.43
C GLU A 397 7.06 -18.78 -16.41
N VAL A 398 7.39 -18.44 -15.16
CA VAL A 398 6.39 -18.05 -14.15
C VAL A 398 5.60 -16.84 -14.63
N LEU A 399 6.28 -15.84 -15.19
CA LEU A 399 5.61 -14.67 -15.77
C LEU A 399 4.68 -15.04 -16.94
N ARG A 400 5.10 -15.99 -17.79
CA ARG A 400 4.27 -16.52 -18.89
C ARG A 400 3.00 -17.19 -18.34
N VAL A 401 3.13 -18.05 -17.33
CA VAL A 401 2.02 -18.74 -16.67
C VAL A 401 1.04 -17.75 -16.04
N VAL A 402 1.54 -16.79 -15.27
CA VAL A 402 0.70 -15.76 -14.63
C VAL A 402 -0.04 -14.94 -15.69
N ARG A 403 0.64 -14.51 -16.76
CA ARG A 403 0.00 -13.78 -17.87
C ARG A 403 -1.05 -14.61 -18.58
N HIS A 404 -0.80 -15.92 -18.73
CA HIS A 404 -1.81 -16.85 -19.30
C HIS A 404 -3.10 -16.79 -18.49
N TRP A 405 -3.04 -16.92 -17.16
CA TRP A 405 -4.24 -16.92 -16.31
C TRP A 405 -4.89 -15.54 -16.19
N ILE A 406 -4.10 -14.45 -16.21
CA ILE A 406 -4.64 -13.10 -16.29
C ILE A 406 -5.48 -12.92 -17.56
N ALA A 407 -5.03 -13.46 -18.70
CA ALA A 407 -5.78 -13.45 -19.96
C ALA A 407 -7.09 -14.27 -19.88
N GLN A 408 -7.21 -15.24 -18.96
CA GLN A 408 -8.43 -15.97 -18.67
C GLN A 408 -9.37 -15.23 -17.70
N GLY A 409 -8.97 -14.09 -17.14
CA GLY A 409 -9.77 -13.25 -16.25
C GLY A 409 -9.44 -13.39 -14.76
N VAL A 410 -8.39 -14.15 -14.42
CA VAL A 410 -7.88 -14.23 -13.04
C VAL A 410 -7.20 -12.91 -12.67
N ARG A 411 -7.40 -12.44 -11.45
CA ARG A 411 -6.83 -11.18 -10.94
C ARG A 411 -6.05 -11.35 -9.65
N ILE A 412 -6.21 -12.48 -8.98
CA ILE A 412 -5.63 -12.76 -7.67
C ILE A 412 -4.91 -14.11 -7.74
N PHE A 413 -3.73 -14.15 -7.16
CA PHE A 413 -2.94 -15.38 -7.01
C PHE A 413 -2.61 -15.59 -5.53
N ARG A 414 -2.87 -16.81 -5.05
CA ARG A 414 -2.39 -17.26 -3.75
C ARG A 414 -1.09 -18.01 -3.99
N VAL A 415 0.01 -17.44 -3.54
CA VAL A 415 1.32 -18.06 -3.71
C VAL A 415 1.54 -19.07 -2.59
N ASP A 416 1.83 -20.32 -2.97
CA ASP A 416 2.13 -21.41 -2.04
C ASP A 416 3.64 -21.54 -1.88
N ASN A 417 4.12 -21.64 -0.62
CA ASN A 417 5.53 -21.74 -0.27
C ASN A 417 6.40 -20.67 -0.98
N PRO A 418 6.15 -19.36 -0.75
CA PRO A 418 6.87 -18.26 -1.41
C PRO A 418 8.33 -18.17 -0.94
#